data_26e982694c4febf141ad8da4ef8e967d
#
_entry.id   26e982694c4febf141ad8da4ef8e967d
#
_cell.length_a   1.000
_cell.length_b   1.000
_cell.length_c   1.000
_cell.angle_alpha   90.00
_cell.angle_beta   90.00
_cell.angle_gamma   90.00
#
_symmetry.space_group_name_H-M   'P 1'
#
loop_
_entity.id
_entity.type
_entity.pdbx_description
1 polymer ?
#
loop_
_entity_poly.entity_id
_entity_poly.type
_entity_poly.pdbx_seq_one_letter_code
_entity_poly.pdbx_strand_id
1 'polypeptide(L)'
;RAFSAHGLPADRFCHFARRLDFQGFLSLNLASDALLDTLEWSGGKTTLEALGCGLPVVTCPGRFMRGRHAFAMLRMMGLTRTVAADKDAYVRIAVELAHEPGLLAEMRSQVTACRNRLYRDTRFMEHLEDFYAAQVHAHVQAPNAKRRP
;
A
#
# COMPACT_ATOMS: atom_id res chain seq x y z
N ARG A 1 -0.43 -5.04 26.51
CA ARG A 1 0.80 -5.72 27.01
C ARG A 1 2.07 -4.98 26.58
N ALA A 2 2.26 -4.63 25.28
CA ALA A 2 3.48 -3.95 24.82
C ALA A 2 3.67 -2.60 25.53
N PHE A 3 2.66 -1.75 25.60
CA PHE A 3 2.74 -0.47 26.29
C PHE A 3 3.00 -0.64 27.79
N SER A 4 2.33 -1.57 28.43
CA SER A 4 2.52 -1.84 29.86
C SER A 4 3.93 -2.33 30.20
N ALA A 5 4.57 -3.08 29.30
CA ALA A 5 5.96 -3.53 29.47
C ALA A 5 6.96 -2.36 29.48
N HIS A 6 6.60 -1.22 28.93
CA HIS A 6 7.41 0.02 28.93
C HIS A 6 6.87 1.07 29.90
N GLY A 7 5.97 0.71 30.82
CA GLY A 7 5.39 1.64 31.80
C GLY A 7 4.48 2.72 31.20
N LEU A 8 4.01 2.52 29.95
CA LEU A 8 3.17 3.47 29.26
C LEU A 8 1.68 3.10 29.41
N PRO A 9 0.79 4.04 29.76
CA PRO A 9 -0.66 3.80 29.79
C PRO A 9 -1.21 3.75 28.35
N ALA A 10 -1.69 2.57 27.94
CA ALA A 10 -2.14 2.34 26.56
C ALA A 10 -3.31 3.22 26.14
N ASP A 11 -4.22 3.54 27.06
CA ASP A 11 -5.37 4.43 26.88
C ASP A 11 -5.00 5.88 26.53
N ARG A 12 -3.81 6.30 26.93
CA ARG A 12 -3.26 7.62 26.60
C ARG A 12 -2.67 7.69 25.17
N PHE A 13 -2.15 6.57 24.67
CA PHE A 13 -1.37 6.50 23.44
C PHE A 13 -2.07 5.74 22.31
N CYS A 14 -3.10 4.95 22.64
CA CYS A 14 -3.84 4.15 21.66
C CYS A 14 -5.32 4.44 21.73
N HIS A 15 -5.90 4.81 20.59
CA HIS A 15 -7.34 4.91 20.44
C HIS A 15 -7.84 3.77 19.53
N PHE A 16 -8.71 2.92 20.06
CA PHE A 16 -9.37 1.86 19.30
C PHE A 16 -10.67 2.43 18.72
N ALA A 17 -10.62 2.83 17.46
CA ALA A 17 -11.82 3.28 16.76
C ALA A 17 -12.82 2.11 16.66
N ARG A 18 -14.12 2.40 16.87
CA ARG A 18 -15.19 1.45 16.56
C ARG A 18 -15.23 1.23 15.05
N ARG A 19 -15.96 0.20 14.60
CA ARG A 19 -16.21 -0.01 13.18
C ARG A 19 -16.83 1.27 12.58
N LEU A 20 -16.11 1.83 11.62
CA LEU A 20 -16.53 3.01 10.87
C LEU A 20 -17.20 2.57 9.56
N ASP A 21 -18.13 3.37 9.09
CA ASP A 21 -18.56 3.30 7.70
C ASP A 21 -17.47 3.86 6.76
N PHE A 22 -17.74 3.85 5.47
CA PHE A 22 -16.76 4.28 4.47
C PHE A 22 -16.36 5.76 4.65
N GLN A 23 -17.33 6.64 4.90
CA GLN A 23 -17.07 8.07 5.10
C GLN A 23 -16.26 8.35 6.37
N GLY A 24 -16.61 7.68 7.46
CA GLY A 24 -15.86 7.75 8.72
C GLY A 24 -14.44 7.26 8.57
N PHE A 25 -14.21 6.20 7.79
CA PHE A 25 -12.86 5.71 7.51
C PHE A 25 -12.03 6.68 6.66
N LEU A 26 -12.60 7.31 5.63
CA LEU A 26 -11.92 8.36 4.87
C LEU A 26 -11.62 9.58 5.76
N SER A 27 -12.56 9.98 6.61
CA SER A 27 -12.35 11.09 7.56
C SER A 27 -11.19 10.78 8.52
N LEU A 28 -11.10 9.54 9.01
CA LEU A 28 -9.97 9.09 9.83
C LEU A 28 -8.65 9.20 9.08
N ASN A 29 -8.60 8.76 7.82
CA ASN A 29 -7.38 8.88 7.00
C ASN A 29 -6.99 10.35 6.78
N LEU A 30 -7.95 11.23 6.56
CA LEU A 30 -7.69 12.68 6.38
C LEU A 30 -7.19 13.35 7.67
N ALA A 31 -7.62 12.87 8.83
CA ALA A 31 -7.22 13.38 10.14
C ALA A 31 -5.91 12.75 10.66
N SER A 32 -5.40 11.71 10.02
CA SER A 32 -4.19 11.01 10.43
C SER A 32 -2.95 11.60 9.75
N ASP A 33 -1.79 11.42 10.35
CA ASP A 33 -0.50 11.89 9.81
C ASP A 33 0.17 10.85 8.91
N ALA A 34 0.11 9.58 9.26
CA ALA A 34 0.63 8.49 8.45
C ALA A 34 -0.15 7.19 8.70
N LEU A 35 -0.17 6.32 7.71
CA LEU A 35 -0.62 4.93 7.85
C LEU A 35 0.60 4.04 8.07
N LEU A 36 0.60 3.28 9.15
CA LEU A 36 1.57 2.23 9.42
C LEU A 36 1.03 0.90 8.91
N ASP A 37 1.60 0.42 7.81
CA ASP A 37 1.18 -0.83 7.18
C ASP A 37 1.52 -2.06 8.03
N THR A 38 0.66 -3.05 8.05
CA THR A 38 0.88 -4.28 8.81
C THR A 38 1.89 -5.20 8.12
N LEU A 39 2.90 -5.67 8.86
CA LEU A 39 4.09 -6.33 8.31
C LEU A 39 3.81 -7.70 7.68
N GLU A 40 2.92 -8.50 8.28
CA GLU A 40 2.65 -9.88 7.84
C GLU A 40 1.53 -9.96 6.79
N TRP A 41 0.60 -9.00 6.83
CA TRP A 41 -0.51 -8.89 5.91
C TRP A 41 -0.77 -7.43 5.57
N SER A 42 -0.12 -6.98 4.50
CA SER A 42 -0.19 -5.60 4.03
C SER A 42 -1.61 -5.19 3.62
N GLY A 43 -1.96 -3.96 3.91
CA GLY A 43 -3.24 -3.39 3.52
C GLY A 43 -3.41 -3.34 2.00
N GLY A 44 -4.52 -3.89 1.50
CA GLY A 44 -4.93 -3.77 0.11
C GLY A 44 -5.79 -2.52 -0.11
N LYS A 45 -7.13 -2.70 -0.01
CA LYS A 45 -8.10 -1.60 -0.17
C LYS A 45 -7.85 -0.43 0.79
N THR A 46 -7.53 -0.71 2.04
CA THR A 46 -7.26 0.32 3.06
C THR A 46 -6.05 1.19 2.70
N THR A 47 -4.99 0.60 2.14
CA THR A 47 -3.85 1.35 1.64
C THR A 47 -4.20 2.21 0.42
N LEU A 48 -4.99 1.68 -0.53
CA LEU A 48 -5.50 2.47 -1.65
C LEU A 48 -6.26 3.70 -1.14
N GLU A 49 -7.20 3.51 -0.23
CA GLU A 49 -8.02 4.59 0.34
C GLU A 49 -7.16 5.64 1.06
N ALA A 50 -6.16 5.20 1.84
CA ALA A 50 -5.21 6.10 2.51
C ALA A 50 -4.40 6.93 1.49
N LEU A 51 -3.83 6.30 0.47
CA LEU A 51 -3.10 6.99 -0.59
C LEU A 51 -4.02 7.94 -1.38
N GLY A 52 -5.29 7.57 -1.58
CA GLY A 52 -6.31 8.44 -2.17
C GLY A 52 -6.56 9.71 -1.35
N CYS A 53 -6.50 9.62 -0.04
CA CYS A 53 -6.59 10.75 0.88
C CYS A 53 -5.28 11.59 0.97
N GLY A 54 -4.23 11.22 0.26
CA GLY A 54 -2.93 11.89 0.36
C GLY A 54 -2.15 11.51 1.63
N LEU A 55 -2.53 10.42 2.30
CA LEU A 55 -1.90 9.98 3.53
C LEU A 55 -0.61 9.19 3.22
N PRO A 56 0.55 9.59 3.77
CA PRO A 56 1.78 8.81 3.66
C PRO A 56 1.63 7.42 4.28
N VAL A 57 2.21 6.42 3.65
CA VAL A 57 2.17 5.02 4.10
C VAL A 57 3.58 4.55 4.37
N VAL A 58 3.85 4.10 5.60
CA VAL A 58 5.11 3.44 5.94
C VAL A 58 4.90 1.94 5.82
N THR A 59 5.74 1.26 5.05
CA THR A 59 5.66 -0.20 4.85
C THR A 59 7.04 -0.86 4.93
N CYS A 60 7.06 -2.11 5.36
CA CYS A 60 8.24 -2.97 5.30
C CYS A 60 7.82 -4.26 4.55
N PRO A 61 8.26 -4.43 3.28
CA PRO A 61 7.77 -5.51 2.44
C PRO A 61 8.21 -6.88 2.94
N GLY A 62 7.26 -7.78 3.12
CA GLY A 62 7.49 -9.16 3.46
C GLY A 62 7.96 -10.02 2.28
N ARG A 63 8.23 -11.29 2.54
CA ARG A 63 8.64 -12.27 1.52
C ARG A 63 7.50 -12.64 0.55
N PHE A 64 6.26 -12.71 1.05
CA PHE A 64 5.10 -13.17 0.30
C PHE A 64 4.26 -12.00 -0.24
N MET A 65 3.50 -12.21 -1.29
CA MET A 65 2.63 -11.22 -1.92
C MET A 65 1.72 -10.51 -0.90
N ARG A 66 1.11 -11.27 0.02
CA ARG A 66 0.22 -10.71 1.04
C ARG A 66 0.86 -9.63 1.94
N GLY A 67 2.19 -9.65 2.10
CA GLY A 67 2.96 -8.66 2.86
C GLY A 67 3.59 -7.58 1.98
N ARG A 68 3.13 -7.37 0.73
CA ARG A 68 3.79 -6.49 -0.25
C ARG A 68 2.83 -5.56 -1.00
N HIS A 69 1.56 -5.48 -0.63
CA HIS A 69 0.58 -4.68 -1.38
C HIS A 69 0.91 -3.20 -1.32
N ALA A 70 1.10 -2.63 -0.13
CA ALA A 70 1.49 -1.23 0.05
C ALA A 70 2.82 -0.90 -0.65
N PHE A 71 3.81 -1.80 -0.55
CA PHE A 71 5.07 -1.67 -1.26
C PHE A 71 4.90 -1.59 -2.78
N ALA A 72 4.06 -2.46 -3.37
CA ALA A 72 3.79 -2.45 -4.80
C ALA A 72 3.13 -1.12 -5.23
N MET A 73 2.16 -0.64 -4.46
CA MET A 73 1.47 0.63 -4.71
C MET A 73 2.44 1.82 -4.67
N LEU A 74 3.28 1.89 -3.63
CA LEU A 74 4.28 2.96 -3.51
C LEU A 74 5.30 2.90 -4.65
N ARG A 75 5.73 1.71 -5.07
CA ARG A 75 6.61 1.55 -6.23
C ARG A 75 5.97 2.02 -7.53
N MET A 76 4.70 1.70 -7.77
CA MET A 76 3.97 2.20 -8.94
C MET A 76 3.90 3.73 -8.96
N MET A 77 3.77 4.34 -7.78
CA MET A 77 3.78 5.80 -7.62
C MET A 77 5.20 6.41 -7.75
N GLY A 78 6.26 5.61 -7.66
CA GLY A 78 7.65 6.07 -7.64
C GLY A 78 8.10 6.57 -6.27
N LEU A 79 7.38 6.20 -5.20
CA LEU A 79 7.64 6.64 -3.83
C LEU A 79 8.34 5.52 -3.04
N THR A 80 9.59 5.74 -2.66
CA THR A 80 10.38 4.74 -1.94
C THR A 80 10.87 5.21 -0.56
N ARG A 81 10.75 6.49 -0.24
CA ARG A 81 11.26 7.08 1.01
C ARG A 81 10.65 6.45 2.26
N THR A 82 9.39 6.02 2.19
CA THR A 82 8.67 5.38 3.31
C THR A 82 8.62 3.85 3.21
N VAL A 83 9.45 3.26 2.33
CA VAL A 83 9.63 1.81 2.22
C VAL A 83 10.83 1.40 3.04
N ALA A 84 10.59 0.70 4.13
CA ALA A 84 11.62 0.23 5.05
C ALA A 84 12.28 -1.07 4.53
N ALA A 85 13.59 -1.19 4.73
CA ALA A 85 14.33 -2.41 4.41
C ALA A 85 14.11 -3.53 5.45
N ASP A 86 13.89 -3.12 6.71
CA ASP A 86 13.70 -3.99 7.87
C ASP A 86 12.79 -3.34 8.91
N LYS A 87 12.51 -4.06 10.01
CA LYS A 87 11.63 -3.60 11.08
C LYS A 87 12.20 -2.37 11.83
N ASP A 88 13.50 -2.30 11.97
CA ASP A 88 14.14 -1.16 12.65
C ASP A 88 14.05 0.10 11.79
N ALA A 89 14.26 -0.03 10.48
CA ALA A 89 14.05 1.05 9.53
C ALA A 89 12.57 1.49 9.50
N TYR A 90 11.62 0.54 9.59
CA TYR A 90 10.20 0.84 9.66
C TYR A 90 9.86 1.73 10.86
N VAL A 91 10.37 1.39 12.03
CA VAL A 91 10.18 2.19 13.25
C VAL A 91 10.85 3.56 13.11
N ARG A 92 12.09 3.61 12.60
CA ARG A 92 12.79 4.90 12.40
C ARG A 92 12.03 5.83 11.46
N ILE A 93 11.56 5.33 10.32
CA ILE A 93 10.78 6.14 9.37
C ILE A 93 9.49 6.65 10.00
N ALA A 94 8.77 5.80 10.74
CA ALA A 94 7.53 6.20 11.43
C ALA A 94 7.78 7.30 12.46
N VAL A 95 8.85 7.18 13.25
CA VAL A 95 9.25 8.18 14.25
C VAL A 95 9.72 9.48 13.59
N GLU A 96 10.49 9.38 12.51
CA GLU A 96 10.97 10.55 11.73
C GLU A 96 9.79 11.36 11.18
N LEU A 97 8.78 10.68 10.57
CA LEU A 97 7.57 11.35 10.10
C LEU A 97 6.78 12.03 11.22
N ALA A 98 6.77 11.47 12.42
CA ALA A 98 6.06 12.04 13.56
C ALA A 98 6.76 13.28 14.15
N HIS A 99 8.09 13.36 14.04
CA HIS A 99 8.88 14.44 14.63
C HIS A 99 9.31 15.53 13.64
N GLU A 100 9.20 15.29 12.34
CA GLU A 100 9.63 16.24 11.31
C GLU A 100 8.46 16.71 10.43
N PRO A 101 7.77 17.80 10.82
CA PRO A 101 6.60 18.30 10.08
C PRO A 101 6.92 18.66 8.62
N GLY A 102 8.14 19.09 8.33
CA GLY A 102 8.59 19.38 6.96
C GLY A 102 8.62 18.13 6.09
N LEU A 103 9.17 17.03 6.61
CA LEU A 103 9.19 15.73 5.93
C LEU A 103 7.77 15.19 5.73
N LEU A 104 6.92 15.28 6.75
CA LEU A 104 5.53 14.86 6.65
C LEU A 104 4.78 15.62 5.54
N ALA A 105 4.93 16.94 5.49
CA ALA A 105 4.32 17.78 4.47
C ALA A 105 4.83 17.43 3.06
N GLU A 106 6.13 17.19 2.91
CA GLU A 106 6.73 16.74 1.67
C GLU A 106 6.14 15.40 1.21
N MET A 107 6.09 14.39 2.09
CA MET A 107 5.53 13.09 1.78
C MET A 107 4.05 13.17 1.38
N ARG A 108 3.24 13.97 2.07
CA ARG A 108 1.84 14.22 1.70
C ARG A 108 1.71 14.84 0.29
N SER A 109 2.55 15.81 0.00
CA SER A 109 2.60 16.47 -1.32
C SER A 109 2.95 15.46 -2.42
N GLN A 110 3.98 14.65 -2.20
CA GLN A 110 4.41 13.63 -3.16
C GLN A 110 3.32 12.56 -3.40
N VAL A 111 2.67 12.06 -2.34
CA VAL A 111 1.55 11.11 -2.45
C VAL A 111 0.42 11.73 -3.28
N THR A 112 0.04 12.97 -2.99
CA THR A 112 -1.02 13.67 -3.71
C THR A 112 -0.68 13.86 -5.19
N ALA A 113 0.54 14.25 -5.51
CA ALA A 113 1.01 14.45 -6.88
C ALA A 113 1.08 13.14 -7.69
N CYS A 114 1.44 12.01 -7.04
CA CYS A 114 1.70 10.75 -7.72
C CYS A 114 0.52 9.77 -7.71
N ARG A 115 -0.54 9.99 -6.90
CA ARG A 115 -1.65 9.03 -6.73
C ARG A 115 -2.34 8.63 -8.04
N ASN A 116 -2.42 9.52 -9.04
CA ASN A 116 -3.03 9.21 -10.33
C ASN A 116 -2.30 8.09 -11.10
N ARG A 117 -1.01 7.86 -10.84
CA ARG A 117 -0.26 6.73 -11.41
C ARG A 117 -0.81 5.38 -10.94
N LEU A 118 -1.41 5.35 -9.76
CA LEU A 118 -2.01 4.15 -9.19
C LEU A 118 -3.44 3.93 -9.66
N TYR A 119 -4.25 5.01 -9.73
CA TYR A 119 -5.69 4.90 -10.02
C TYR A 119 -6.05 4.91 -11.49
N ARG A 120 -5.13 5.31 -12.37
CA ARG A 120 -5.35 5.43 -13.81
C ARG A 120 -4.33 4.64 -14.62
N ASP A 121 -3.82 3.56 -14.06
CA ASP A 121 -2.91 2.67 -14.79
C ASP A 121 -3.71 1.75 -15.71
N THR A 122 -3.71 2.05 -17.00
CA THR A 122 -4.36 1.24 -18.05
C THR A 122 -3.45 0.17 -18.62
N ARG A 123 -2.15 0.19 -18.33
CA ARG A 123 -1.15 -0.75 -18.87
C ARG A 123 -1.49 -2.21 -18.60
N PHE A 124 -2.15 -2.48 -17.46
CA PHE A 124 -2.64 -3.82 -17.15
C PHE A 124 -3.62 -4.33 -18.23
N MET A 125 -4.55 -3.48 -18.67
CA MET A 125 -5.53 -3.86 -19.70
C MET A 125 -4.84 -4.12 -21.05
N GLU A 126 -3.92 -3.24 -21.45
CA GLU A 126 -3.13 -3.38 -22.67
C GLU A 126 -2.35 -4.71 -22.68
N HIS A 127 -1.63 -5.01 -21.60
CA HIS A 127 -0.89 -6.27 -21.48
C HIS A 127 -1.79 -7.50 -21.44
N LEU A 128 -3.00 -7.39 -20.85
CA LEU A 128 -3.97 -8.48 -20.82
C LEU A 128 -4.55 -8.75 -22.21
N GLU A 129 -4.87 -7.70 -22.96
CA GLU A 129 -5.35 -7.79 -24.34
C GLU A 129 -4.28 -8.43 -25.24
N ASP A 130 -3.03 -7.99 -25.16
CA ASP A 130 -1.89 -8.57 -25.87
C ASP A 130 -1.70 -10.05 -25.54
N PHE A 131 -1.80 -10.41 -24.25
CA PHE A 131 -1.72 -11.80 -23.82
C PHE A 131 -2.82 -12.64 -24.45
N TYR A 132 -4.07 -12.20 -24.41
CA TYR A 132 -5.19 -12.95 -25.00
C TYR A 132 -5.05 -13.03 -26.52
N ALA A 133 -4.67 -11.98 -27.20
CA ALA A 133 -4.43 -11.99 -28.64
C ALA A 133 -3.37 -13.03 -29.00
N ALA A 134 -2.23 -13.05 -28.28
CA ALA A 134 -1.18 -14.02 -28.48
C ALA A 134 -1.65 -15.48 -28.24
N GLN A 135 -2.44 -15.72 -27.18
CA GLN A 135 -2.97 -17.07 -26.91
C GLN A 135 -3.96 -17.54 -27.98
N VAL A 136 -4.83 -16.66 -28.46
CA VAL A 136 -5.78 -16.97 -29.56
C VAL A 136 -4.99 -17.30 -30.84
N HIS A 137 -4.02 -16.48 -31.22
CA HIS A 137 -3.17 -16.74 -32.38
C HIS A 137 -2.42 -18.07 -32.28
N ALA A 138 -1.82 -18.37 -31.13
CA ALA A 138 -1.14 -19.64 -30.90
C ALA A 138 -2.09 -20.84 -31.01
N HIS A 139 -3.31 -20.72 -30.50
CA HIS A 139 -4.32 -21.79 -30.56
C HIS A 139 -4.85 -21.99 -31.97
N VAL A 140 -5.08 -20.92 -32.72
CA VAL A 140 -5.57 -21.00 -34.13
C VAL A 140 -4.50 -21.56 -35.06
N GLN A 141 -3.21 -21.22 -34.83
CA GLN A 141 -2.10 -21.72 -35.65
C GLN A 141 -1.64 -23.14 -35.30
N ALA A 142 -2.08 -23.72 -34.17
CA ALA A 142 -1.82 -25.09 -33.76
C ALA A 142 -3.07 -25.98 -33.92
N PRO A 143 -3.60 -26.17 -35.14
CA PRO A 143 -4.77 -27.00 -35.32
C PRO A 143 -4.43 -28.46 -35.12
N ASN A 144 -5.06 -29.09 -34.12
CA ASN A 144 -5.14 -30.57 -33.98
C ASN A 144 -3.98 -31.36 -33.41
N ALA A 145 -3.13 -30.83 -32.55
CA ALA A 145 -2.08 -31.70 -31.97
C ALA A 145 -2.55 -32.62 -30.81
N LYS A 146 -3.75 -32.49 -30.24
CA LYS A 146 -4.23 -33.42 -29.17
C LYS A 146 -5.76 -33.58 -29.15
N ARG A 147 -6.32 -34.22 -30.18
CA ARG A 147 -7.47 -35.11 -30.01
C ARG A 147 -6.95 -36.51 -30.22
N ARG A 148 -6.43 -37.15 -29.21
CA ARG A 148 -6.32 -38.63 -29.14
C ARG A 148 -7.42 -39.09 -28.19
N PRO A 149 -8.12 -40.21 -28.55
CA PRO A 149 -9.24 -40.77 -27.84
C PRO A 149 -8.87 -41.27 -26.45
#